data_ca5ad924529c8495304905becee1b5f3
#
_entry.id   ca5ad924529c8495304905becee1b5f3
#
_cell.length_a   1.000
_cell.length_b   1.000
_cell.length_c   1.000
_cell.angle_alpha   90.00
_cell.angle_beta   90.00
_cell.angle_gamma   90.00
#
_symmetry.space_group_name_H-M   'P 1'
#
loop_
_entity.id
_entity.type
_entity.pdbx_description
1 polymer ?
#
loop_
_entity_poly.entity_id
_entity_poly.type
_entity_poly.pdbx_seq_one_letter_code
_entity_poly.pdbx_strand_id
1 'polypeptide(L)'
;DAPLMKLADEQSRHGVTIEKLDHTSLHQLEPYLHQDFHSGVLYPQDAQCQPMLAAAHVIRTVIKRGGAFVSQAKVTRIFVENGAVQGVETTQGTFRAPLIINATGTWAGELAELAGSHLPIAPRKGFILVTEPTKKYIFHKVYDSDYVANVASSDADLQTSTVVEGTRSGTILIGASRERVGFDGSMNYEILRKLADQATSLFPVLRDVQLLRAYRGFRPYAPDHLPVIGEDAKVKGLWHSAGHEGAGIGL
;
A
#
# COMPACT_ATOMS: atom_id res chain seq x y z
N ASP A 1 -2.39 -18.45 17.18
CA ASP A 1 -1.11 -18.05 17.81
C ASP A 1 0.11 -18.76 17.21
N ALA A 2 0.06 -20.10 16.99
CA ALA A 2 1.23 -20.84 16.50
C ALA A 2 1.77 -20.36 15.11
N PRO A 3 0.93 -20.08 14.10
CA PRO A 3 1.39 -19.55 12.81
C PRO A 3 2.06 -18.18 12.94
N LEU A 4 1.50 -17.28 13.74
CA LEU A 4 2.06 -15.94 13.98
C LEU A 4 3.43 -16.03 14.65
N MET A 5 3.58 -16.87 15.66
CA MET A 5 4.84 -17.04 16.39
C MET A 5 5.91 -17.67 15.49
N LYS A 6 5.54 -18.64 14.64
CA LYS A 6 6.45 -19.23 13.66
C LYS A 6 6.97 -18.20 12.66
N LEU A 7 6.08 -17.37 12.13
CA LEU A 7 6.45 -16.28 11.22
C LEU A 7 7.40 -15.28 11.89
N ALA A 8 7.08 -14.87 13.11
CA ALA A 8 7.92 -13.97 13.90
C ALA A 8 9.33 -14.53 14.11
N ASP A 9 9.43 -15.83 14.45
CA ASP A 9 10.72 -16.50 14.62
C ASP A 9 11.54 -16.58 13.30
N GLU A 10 10.85 -16.74 12.17
CA GLU A 10 11.49 -16.73 10.86
C GLU A 10 12.00 -15.34 10.51
N GLN A 11 11.20 -14.32 10.68
CA GLN A 11 11.59 -12.92 10.43
C GLN A 11 12.75 -12.49 11.33
N SER A 12 12.75 -12.92 12.60
CA SER A 12 13.86 -12.65 13.52
C SER A 12 15.18 -13.26 13.05
N ARG A 13 15.14 -14.46 12.45
CA ARG A 13 16.35 -15.07 11.87
C ARG A 13 16.92 -14.28 10.67
N HIS A 14 16.08 -13.49 10.03
CA HIS A 14 16.49 -12.58 8.95
C HIS A 14 16.80 -11.15 9.43
N GLY A 15 16.97 -10.95 10.74
CA GLY A 15 17.43 -9.69 11.33
C GLY A 15 16.32 -8.69 11.68
N VAL A 16 15.05 -9.09 11.59
CA VAL A 16 13.94 -8.25 12.05
C VAL A 16 13.85 -8.33 13.57
N THR A 17 13.87 -7.16 14.23
CA THR A 17 13.66 -7.09 15.68
C THR A 17 12.20 -7.34 16.00
N ILE A 18 11.93 -8.29 16.89
CA ILE A 18 10.59 -8.62 17.35
C ILE A 18 10.55 -8.70 18.89
N GLU A 19 9.39 -8.41 19.45
CA GLU A 19 9.06 -8.65 20.87
C GLU A 19 7.79 -9.49 20.94
N LYS A 20 7.87 -10.66 21.55
CA LYS A 20 6.72 -11.53 21.78
C LYS A 20 5.98 -11.03 23.04
N LEU A 21 4.69 -10.80 22.88
CA LEU A 21 3.83 -10.26 23.93
C LEU A 21 2.92 -11.35 24.47
N ASP A 22 2.84 -11.45 25.77
CA ASP A 22 1.81 -12.18 26.49
C ASP A 22 0.54 -11.32 26.65
N HIS A 23 -0.50 -11.86 27.26
CA HIS A 23 -1.76 -11.17 27.51
C HIS A 23 -1.56 -9.83 28.23
N THR A 24 -0.72 -9.81 29.26
CA THR A 24 -0.53 -8.62 30.11
C THR A 24 0.18 -7.51 29.34
N SER A 25 1.30 -7.81 28.71
CA SER A 25 2.08 -6.84 27.94
C SER A 25 1.34 -6.36 26.71
N LEU A 26 0.57 -7.23 26.04
CA LEU A 26 -0.27 -6.86 24.90
C LEU A 26 -1.32 -5.80 25.31
N HIS A 27 -2.06 -6.03 26.40
CA HIS A 27 -3.08 -5.09 26.86
C HIS A 27 -2.52 -3.85 27.56
N GLN A 28 -1.27 -3.88 28.01
CA GLN A 28 -0.57 -2.65 28.43
C GLN A 28 -0.25 -1.75 27.24
N LEU A 29 0.12 -2.33 26.08
CA LEU A 29 0.42 -1.59 24.86
C LEU A 29 -0.85 -1.13 24.13
N GLU A 30 -1.90 -1.98 24.10
CA GLU A 30 -3.18 -1.71 23.45
C GLU A 30 -4.35 -1.92 24.42
N PRO A 31 -4.63 -0.96 25.34
CA PRO A 31 -5.62 -1.14 26.41
C PRO A 31 -7.07 -1.33 25.94
N TYR A 32 -7.38 -0.94 24.70
CA TYR A 32 -8.72 -1.04 24.13
C TYR A 32 -8.91 -2.26 23.21
N LEU A 33 -7.87 -3.10 23.07
CA LEU A 33 -7.94 -4.35 22.33
C LEU A 33 -8.92 -5.31 23.04
N HIS A 34 -9.64 -6.13 22.25
CA HIS A 34 -10.57 -7.12 22.80
C HIS A 34 -9.82 -8.12 23.70
N GLN A 35 -10.39 -8.42 24.86
CA GLN A 35 -9.73 -9.21 25.94
C GLN A 35 -9.44 -10.67 25.56
N ASP A 36 -10.08 -11.20 24.53
CA ASP A 36 -9.85 -12.58 24.04
C ASP A 36 -8.52 -12.73 23.25
N PHE A 37 -7.81 -11.64 23.00
CA PHE A 37 -6.46 -11.73 22.44
C PHE A 37 -5.43 -11.95 23.54
N HIS A 38 -4.77 -13.11 23.52
CA HIS A 38 -3.90 -13.57 24.60
C HIS A 38 -2.41 -13.45 24.29
N SER A 39 -2.05 -13.16 23.04
CA SER A 39 -0.64 -12.99 22.64
C SER A 39 -0.54 -12.09 21.42
N GLY A 40 0.64 -11.54 21.21
CA GLY A 40 0.94 -10.70 20.07
C GLY A 40 2.44 -10.68 19.73
N VAL A 41 2.77 -10.01 18.66
CA VAL A 41 4.15 -9.70 18.28
C VAL A 41 4.27 -8.22 17.99
N LEU A 42 5.17 -7.55 18.67
CA LEU A 42 5.52 -6.16 18.40
C LEU A 42 6.76 -6.09 17.51
N TYR A 43 6.69 -5.21 16.53
CA TYR A 43 7.81 -4.86 15.64
C TYR A 43 8.25 -3.42 15.98
N PRO A 44 9.20 -3.24 16.92
CA PRO A 44 9.54 -1.91 17.46
C PRO A 44 10.22 -0.99 16.44
N GLN A 45 10.74 -1.55 15.35
CA GLN A 45 11.37 -0.79 14.26
C GLN A 45 10.36 -0.27 13.22
N ASP A 46 9.11 -0.76 13.25
CA ASP A 46 8.08 -0.30 12.35
C ASP A 46 7.69 1.15 12.66
N ALA A 47 7.39 1.89 11.60
CA ALA A 47 7.02 3.28 11.71
C ALA A 47 5.84 3.63 10.80
N GLN A 48 5.09 4.65 11.17
CA GLN A 48 4.04 5.22 10.35
C GLN A 48 4.53 6.47 9.63
N CYS A 49 4.24 6.58 8.35
CA CYS A 49 4.39 7.84 7.64
C CYS A 49 3.05 8.28 7.03
N GLN A 50 2.93 9.56 6.75
CA GLN A 50 1.81 10.11 5.97
C GLN A 50 2.23 10.18 4.50
N PRO A 51 1.78 9.25 3.61
CA PRO A 51 2.34 9.10 2.27
C PRO A 51 2.14 10.34 1.40
N MET A 52 1.01 11.05 1.52
CA MET A 52 0.78 12.29 0.79
C MET A 52 1.77 13.40 1.16
N LEU A 53 2.09 13.56 2.45
CA LEU A 53 3.09 14.53 2.90
C LEU A 53 4.50 14.12 2.49
N ALA A 54 4.84 12.83 2.59
CA ALA A 54 6.12 12.31 2.15
C ALA A 54 6.33 12.59 0.66
N ALA A 55 5.36 12.27 -0.20
CA ALA A 55 5.42 12.57 -1.63
C ALA A 55 5.56 14.07 -1.92
N ALA A 56 4.78 14.93 -1.23
CA ALA A 56 4.87 16.37 -1.39
C ALA A 56 6.25 16.93 -1.00
N HIS A 57 6.86 16.42 0.08
CA HIS A 57 8.21 16.79 0.49
C HIS A 57 9.27 16.35 -0.51
N VAL A 58 9.16 15.15 -1.07
CA VAL A 58 10.08 14.66 -2.11
C VAL A 58 9.97 15.54 -3.36
N ILE A 59 8.76 15.83 -3.85
CA ILE A 59 8.54 16.72 -5.02
C ILE A 59 9.15 18.10 -4.77
N ARG A 60 8.91 18.71 -3.61
CA ARG A 60 9.53 20.00 -3.27
C ARG A 60 11.06 19.93 -3.27
N THR A 61 11.62 18.81 -2.83
CA THR A 61 13.07 18.62 -2.82
C THR A 61 13.63 18.50 -4.24
N VAL A 62 12.92 17.77 -5.12
CA VAL A 62 13.27 17.69 -6.55
C VAL A 62 13.30 19.07 -7.18
N ILE A 63 12.25 19.87 -6.98
CA ILE A 63 12.17 21.24 -7.53
C ILE A 63 13.31 22.13 -6.98
N LYS A 64 13.60 22.08 -5.67
CA LYS A 64 14.71 22.81 -5.07
C LYS A 64 16.08 22.43 -5.63
N ARG A 65 16.23 21.20 -6.12
CA ARG A 65 17.46 20.69 -6.74
C ARG A 65 17.52 20.92 -8.26
N GLY A 66 16.61 21.74 -8.81
CA GLY A 66 16.57 22.09 -10.23
C GLY A 66 15.78 21.12 -11.13
N GLY A 67 15.11 20.14 -10.54
CA GLY A 67 14.16 19.31 -11.27
C GLY A 67 12.84 20.03 -11.55
N ALA A 68 12.06 19.53 -12.51
CA ALA A 68 10.74 20.03 -12.84
C ALA A 68 9.65 19.05 -12.40
N PHE A 69 8.49 19.56 -12.00
CA PHE A 69 7.28 18.79 -11.75
C PHE A 69 6.15 19.36 -12.60
N VAL A 70 5.60 18.55 -13.48
CA VAL A 70 4.48 18.94 -14.36
C VAL A 70 3.26 18.16 -13.96
N SER A 71 2.30 18.81 -13.31
CA SER A 71 1.04 18.19 -12.89
C SER A 71 0.10 18.01 -14.07
N GLN A 72 -0.84 17.04 -13.95
CA GLN A 72 -1.88 16.76 -14.95
C GLN A 72 -1.32 16.42 -16.37
N ALA A 73 -0.06 16.04 -16.46
CA ALA A 73 0.61 15.64 -17.70
C ALA A 73 0.48 14.12 -17.89
N LYS A 74 -0.71 13.65 -18.28
CA LYS A 74 -0.90 12.23 -18.59
C LYS A 74 -0.08 11.86 -19.84
N VAL A 75 0.79 10.84 -19.71
CA VAL A 75 1.51 10.28 -20.85
C VAL A 75 0.54 9.57 -21.78
N THR A 76 0.54 9.94 -23.06
CA THR A 76 -0.33 9.38 -24.10
C THR A 76 0.44 8.55 -25.12
N ARG A 77 1.76 8.76 -25.21
CA ARG A 77 2.65 8.03 -26.11
C ARG A 77 4.08 8.03 -25.58
N ILE A 78 4.81 6.97 -25.82
CA ILE A 78 6.28 6.90 -25.69
C ILE A 78 6.89 6.83 -27.09
N PHE A 79 7.81 7.71 -27.38
CA PHE A 79 8.55 7.68 -28.66
C PHE A 79 9.68 6.66 -28.54
N VAL A 80 9.64 5.64 -29.39
CA VAL A 80 10.71 4.62 -29.53
C VAL A 80 11.23 4.63 -30.91
N GLU A 81 12.55 4.83 -31.09
CA GLU A 81 13.24 4.80 -32.35
C GLU A 81 14.46 3.87 -32.27
N ASN A 82 14.61 2.96 -33.21
CA ASN A 82 15.69 1.96 -33.20
C ASN A 82 15.80 1.17 -31.88
N GLY A 83 14.66 0.85 -31.27
CA GLY A 83 14.59 0.09 -30.01
C GLY A 83 14.96 0.88 -28.75
N ALA A 84 15.09 2.20 -28.82
CA ALA A 84 15.42 3.06 -27.69
C ALA A 84 14.40 4.19 -27.51
N VAL A 85 14.12 4.57 -26.26
CA VAL A 85 13.23 5.71 -25.96
C VAL A 85 13.84 7.03 -26.42
N GLN A 86 12.98 7.95 -26.88
CA GLN A 86 13.36 9.30 -27.29
C GLN A 86 12.61 10.38 -26.51
N GLY A 87 11.60 9.99 -25.72
CA GLY A 87 10.76 10.91 -24.98
C GLY A 87 9.33 10.44 -24.88
N VAL A 88 8.49 11.31 -24.35
CA VAL A 88 7.04 11.07 -24.15
C VAL A 88 6.22 12.21 -24.72
N GLU A 89 5.04 11.88 -25.21
CA GLU A 89 3.96 12.81 -25.44
C GLU A 89 2.99 12.77 -24.27
N THR A 90 2.55 13.93 -23.83
CA THR A 90 1.62 14.08 -22.72
C THR A 90 0.49 15.03 -23.08
N THR A 91 -0.54 15.08 -22.24
CA THR A 91 -1.62 16.07 -22.38
C THR A 91 -1.16 17.53 -22.18
N GLN A 92 0.09 17.74 -21.72
CA GLN A 92 0.69 19.07 -21.50
C GLN A 92 1.87 19.36 -22.45
N GLY A 93 2.08 18.50 -23.46
CA GLY A 93 3.15 18.67 -24.44
C GLY A 93 4.11 17.50 -24.51
N THR A 94 5.16 17.68 -25.29
CA THR A 94 6.18 16.66 -25.55
C THR A 94 7.43 16.93 -24.74
N PHE A 95 7.96 15.88 -24.12
CA PHE A 95 9.23 15.90 -23.40
C PHE A 95 10.22 14.93 -24.04
N ARG A 96 11.40 15.41 -24.41
CA ARG A 96 12.46 14.60 -25.01
C ARG A 96 13.48 14.20 -23.93
N ALA A 97 13.77 12.90 -23.84
CA ALA A 97 14.77 12.35 -22.94
C ALA A 97 15.26 11.00 -23.47
N PRO A 98 16.55 10.69 -23.31
CA PRO A 98 17.12 9.38 -23.69
C PRO A 98 16.85 8.31 -22.60
N LEU A 99 16.30 8.69 -21.45
CA LEU A 99 15.97 7.81 -20.35
C LEU A 99 14.59 8.18 -19.80
N ILE A 100 13.74 7.16 -19.64
CA ILE A 100 12.40 7.29 -19.06
C ILE A 100 12.29 6.29 -17.90
N ILE A 101 11.84 6.75 -16.75
CA ILE A 101 11.55 5.89 -15.59
C ILE A 101 10.04 5.75 -15.47
N ASN A 102 9.54 4.55 -15.66
CA ASN A 102 8.16 4.17 -15.41
C ASN A 102 7.96 3.89 -13.90
N ALA A 103 7.53 4.90 -13.15
CA ALA A 103 7.18 4.82 -11.74
C ALA A 103 5.68 5.08 -11.52
N THR A 104 4.83 4.63 -12.46
CA THR A 104 3.40 4.95 -12.51
C THR A 104 2.53 4.03 -11.64
N GLY A 105 3.17 3.23 -10.77
CA GLY A 105 2.48 2.38 -9.80
C GLY A 105 1.55 1.38 -10.50
N THR A 106 0.27 1.45 -10.20
CA THR A 106 -0.72 0.49 -10.74
C THR A 106 -0.95 0.62 -12.25
N TRP A 107 -0.55 1.74 -12.87
CA TRP A 107 -0.62 1.95 -14.34
C TRP A 107 0.67 1.59 -15.07
N ALA A 108 1.63 0.96 -14.39
CA ALA A 108 2.94 0.67 -14.96
C ALA A 108 2.86 -0.30 -16.16
N GLY A 109 1.92 -1.26 -16.13
CA GLY A 109 1.65 -2.15 -17.24
C GLY A 109 1.16 -1.39 -18.49
N GLU A 110 0.14 -0.53 -18.32
CA GLU A 110 -0.40 0.29 -19.41
C GLU A 110 0.66 1.21 -20.02
N LEU A 111 1.52 1.79 -19.18
CA LEU A 111 2.60 2.65 -19.67
C LEU A 111 3.65 1.86 -20.46
N ALA A 112 4.00 0.65 -20.04
CA ALA A 112 4.93 -0.21 -20.77
C ALA A 112 4.39 -0.57 -22.17
N GLU A 113 3.08 -0.81 -22.29
CA GLU A 113 2.43 -1.10 -23.58
C GLU A 113 2.54 0.08 -24.56
N LEU A 114 2.53 1.32 -24.09
CA LEU A 114 2.75 2.51 -24.95
C LEU A 114 4.15 2.53 -25.57
N ALA A 115 5.11 1.78 -25.03
CA ALA A 115 6.45 1.62 -25.58
C ALA A 115 6.61 0.33 -26.40
N GLY A 116 5.55 -0.47 -26.54
CA GLY A 116 5.61 -1.79 -27.20
C GLY A 116 6.25 -2.88 -26.30
N SER A 117 6.37 -2.63 -25.02
CA SER A 117 6.83 -3.61 -24.03
C SER A 117 5.65 -4.18 -23.20
N HIS A 118 5.94 -5.13 -22.35
CA HIS A 118 4.94 -5.75 -21.48
C HIS A 118 5.49 -5.84 -20.05
N LEU A 119 4.71 -5.30 -19.10
CA LEU A 119 4.99 -5.38 -17.68
C LEU A 119 3.75 -5.95 -16.96
N PRO A 120 3.83 -7.11 -16.29
CA PRO A 120 2.65 -7.79 -15.74
C PRO A 120 2.17 -7.17 -14.41
N ILE A 121 2.08 -5.84 -14.36
CA ILE A 121 1.55 -5.12 -13.20
C ILE A 121 0.09 -4.82 -13.43
N ALA A 122 -0.75 -5.21 -12.47
CA ALA A 122 -2.20 -5.08 -12.52
C ALA A 122 -2.76 -4.36 -11.28
N PRO A 123 -3.93 -3.70 -11.38
CA PRO A 123 -4.56 -3.09 -10.24
C PRO A 123 -5.13 -4.14 -9.27
N ARG A 124 -4.86 -4.00 -7.98
CA ARG A 124 -5.47 -4.76 -6.89
C ARG A 124 -6.20 -3.79 -5.97
N LYS A 125 -7.52 -3.70 -6.14
CA LYS A 125 -8.42 -2.76 -5.45
C LYS A 125 -8.49 -3.06 -3.97
N GLY A 126 -8.62 -2.03 -3.14
CA GLY A 126 -8.86 -2.15 -1.72
C GLY A 126 -9.55 -0.93 -1.14
N PHE A 127 -10.26 -1.12 -0.02
CA PHE A 127 -11.00 -0.08 0.70
C PHE A 127 -10.36 0.25 2.03
N ILE A 128 -10.52 1.50 2.44
CA ILE A 128 -10.18 2.02 3.76
C ILE A 128 -11.35 2.84 4.29
N LEU A 129 -11.72 2.61 5.55
CA LEU A 129 -12.61 3.46 6.31
C LEU A 129 -11.79 4.46 7.13
N VAL A 130 -12.31 5.67 7.29
CA VAL A 130 -11.70 6.72 8.09
C VAL A 130 -12.74 7.20 9.11
N THR A 131 -12.39 7.18 10.38
CA THR A 131 -13.28 7.64 11.45
C THR A 131 -13.23 9.16 11.60
N GLU A 132 -14.17 9.71 12.36
CA GLU A 132 -14.02 11.03 12.97
C GLU A 132 -12.76 11.06 13.87
N PRO A 133 -12.22 12.26 14.18
CA PRO A 133 -11.17 12.38 15.17
C PRO A 133 -11.66 11.97 16.56
N THR A 134 -10.89 11.12 17.23
CA THR A 134 -11.19 10.60 18.58
C THR A 134 -10.06 10.92 19.54
N LYS A 135 -10.27 10.67 20.84
CA LYS A 135 -9.14 10.49 21.75
C LYS A 135 -8.31 9.25 21.31
N LYS A 136 -7.11 9.14 21.81
CA LYS A 136 -6.21 8.04 21.43
C LYS A 136 -6.73 6.70 21.94
N TYR A 137 -7.39 5.95 21.08
CA TYR A 137 -7.84 4.57 21.32
C TYR A 137 -6.87 3.54 20.79
N ILE A 138 -6.13 3.86 19.73
CA ILE A 138 -5.20 2.97 19.04
C ILE A 138 -3.79 3.51 19.23
N PHE A 139 -2.90 2.72 19.79
CA PHE A 139 -1.55 3.15 20.15
C PHE A 139 -0.50 2.74 19.10
N HIS A 140 -0.74 1.62 18.42
CA HIS A 140 0.10 1.07 17.35
C HIS A 140 -0.76 0.78 16.13
N LYS A 141 -0.14 0.48 15.00
CA LYS A 141 -0.83 -0.16 13.89
C LYS A 141 -1.01 -1.63 14.21
N VAL A 142 -2.24 -2.06 14.37
CA VAL A 142 -2.59 -3.44 14.73
C VAL A 142 -3.21 -4.15 13.54
N TYR A 143 -2.79 -5.36 13.27
CA TYR A 143 -3.41 -6.25 12.31
C TYR A 143 -3.49 -7.68 12.86
N ASP A 144 -4.50 -8.41 12.43
CA ASP A 144 -4.66 -9.82 12.78
C ASP A 144 -3.72 -10.73 11.97
N SER A 145 -3.58 -11.98 12.41
CA SER A 145 -2.71 -12.96 11.72
C SER A 145 -3.13 -13.26 10.29
N ASP A 146 -4.43 -13.12 9.97
CA ASP A 146 -4.97 -13.36 8.64
C ASP A 146 -4.48 -12.33 7.61
N TYR A 147 -4.11 -11.13 8.07
CA TYR A 147 -3.54 -10.11 7.21
C TYR A 147 -2.28 -10.60 6.47
N VAL A 148 -1.39 -11.29 7.17
CA VAL A 148 -0.12 -11.78 6.58
C VAL A 148 -0.38 -12.84 5.52
N ALA A 149 -1.26 -13.80 5.83
CA ALA A 149 -1.66 -14.84 4.87
C ALA A 149 -2.30 -14.23 3.61
N ASN A 150 -3.18 -13.26 3.79
CA ASN A 150 -3.87 -12.58 2.69
C ASN A 150 -2.94 -11.69 1.85
N VAL A 151 -1.88 -11.11 2.43
CA VAL A 151 -0.87 -10.35 1.66
C VAL A 151 -0.12 -11.26 0.70
N ALA A 152 0.27 -12.43 1.16
CA ALA A 152 1.00 -13.42 0.38
C ALA A 152 0.12 -14.20 -0.62
N SER A 153 -1.20 -14.05 -0.55
CA SER A 153 -2.12 -14.78 -1.44
C SER A 153 -2.17 -14.20 -2.84
N SER A 154 -2.09 -15.08 -3.83
CA SER A 154 -2.28 -14.78 -5.25
C SER A 154 -3.75 -14.87 -5.70
N ASP A 155 -4.71 -15.10 -4.79
CA ASP A 155 -6.11 -15.21 -5.14
C ASP A 155 -6.65 -13.89 -5.73
N ALA A 156 -7.50 -14.06 -6.77
CA ALA A 156 -8.18 -12.93 -7.40
C ALA A 156 -9.39 -12.46 -6.60
N ASP A 157 -9.99 -13.38 -5.84
CA ASP A 157 -11.21 -13.16 -5.08
C ASP A 157 -11.01 -12.16 -3.94
N LEU A 158 -12.12 -11.66 -3.45
CA LEU A 158 -12.15 -10.71 -2.34
C LEU A 158 -11.55 -11.33 -1.08
N GLN A 159 -10.52 -10.70 -0.58
CA GLN A 159 -9.94 -10.98 0.73
C GLN A 159 -10.10 -9.75 1.64
N THR A 160 -10.42 -9.99 2.89
CA THR A 160 -10.49 -8.95 3.93
C THR A 160 -9.67 -9.40 5.13
N SER A 161 -8.98 -8.48 5.74
CA SER A 161 -8.25 -8.68 7.02
C SER A 161 -8.32 -7.42 7.84
N THR A 162 -8.25 -7.56 9.15
CA THR A 162 -8.34 -6.41 10.03
C THR A 162 -7.00 -5.70 10.10
N VAL A 163 -7.01 -4.42 9.78
CA VAL A 163 -5.89 -3.50 10.01
C VAL A 163 -6.47 -2.22 10.60
N VAL A 164 -6.03 -1.85 11.79
CA VAL A 164 -6.49 -0.65 12.50
C VAL A 164 -5.28 0.20 12.85
N GLU A 165 -5.34 1.48 12.51
CA GLU A 165 -4.20 2.39 12.65
C GLU A 165 -4.68 3.78 13.09
N GLY A 166 -4.19 4.27 14.23
CA GLY A 166 -4.43 5.64 14.68
C GLY A 166 -3.53 6.64 13.95
N THR A 167 -4.05 7.82 13.66
CA THR A 167 -3.28 8.91 13.05
C THR A 167 -2.98 10.02 14.04
N ARG A 168 -2.00 10.88 13.73
CA ARG A 168 -1.68 12.05 14.55
C ARG A 168 -2.83 13.07 14.64
N SER A 169 -3.74 13.08 13.65
CA SER A 169 -4.92 13.96 13.66
C SER A 169 -6.08 13.41 14.49
N GLY A 170 -5.92 12.23 15.10
CA GLY A 170 -6.94 11.57 15.90
C GLY A 170 -7.89 10.68 15.10
N THR A 171 -7.87 10.71 13.77
CA THR A 171 -8.66 9.79 12.97
C THR A 171 -8.07 8.38 13.03
N ILE A 172 -8.92 7.37 12.88
CA ILE A 172 -8.50 5.97 12.81
C ILE A 172 -8.74 5.48 11.38
N LEU A 173 -7.74 4.82 10.81
CA LEU A 173 -7.82 4.14 9.52
C LEU A 173 -8.14 2.68 9.76
N ILE A 174 -9.16 2.17 9.06
CA ILE A 174 -9.58 0.78 9.14
C ILE A 174 -9.50 0.15 7.75
N GLY A 175 -8.75 -0.89 7.63
CA GLY A 175 -8.55 -1.72 6.45
C GLY A 175 -8.46 -3.19 6.86
N ALA A 176 -8.09 -4.05 5.96
CA ALA A 176 -7.88 -3.79 4.56
C ALA A 176 -8.66 -4.81 3.75
N SER A 177 -9.03 -4.43 2.54
CA SER A 177 -9.51 -5.40 1.56
C SER A 177 -8.61 -5.45 0.34
N ARG A 178 -8.72 -6.52 -0.44
CA ARG A 178 -8.02 -6.69 -1.71
C ARG A 178 -8.81 -7.59 -2.64
N GLU A 179 -8.92 -7.18 -3.91
CA GLU A 179 -9.59 -7.91 -4.97
C GLU A 179 -9.00 -7.52 -6.34
N ARG A 180 -9.01 -8.43 -7.31
CA ARG A 180 -8.56 -8.15 -8.69
C ARG A 180 -9.77 -7.99 -9.60
N VAL A 181 -10.23 -6.77 -9.75
CA VAL A 181 -11.40 -6.37 -10.54
C VAL A 181 -11.06 -5.30 -11.58
N GLY A 182 -9.79 -5.29 -12.01
CA GLY A 182 -9.30 -4.22 -12.88
C GLY A 182 -9.38 -2.86 -12.20
N PHE A 183 -9.58 -1.81 -13.00
CA PHE A 183 -9.76 -0.43 -12.50
C PHE A 183 -11.22 -0.10 -12.15
N ASP A 184 -12.01 -1.10 -11.70
CA ASP A 184 -13.37 -0.83 -11.23
C ASP A 184 -13.38 0.17 -10.07
N GLY A 185 -13.91 1.35 -10.33
CA GLY A 185 -14.00 2.44 -9.38
C GLY A 185 -15.25 2.42 -8.48
N SER A 186 -16.08 1.39 -8.54
CA SER A 186 -17.30 1.31 -7.72
C SER A 186 -17.00 1.15 -6.23
N MET A 187 -17.89 1.66 -5.38
CA MET A 187 -17.88 1.41 -3.94
C MET A 187 -18.72 0.17 -3.63
N ASN A 188 -18.22 -0.68 -2.74
CA ASN A 188 -18.95 -1.86 -2.28
C ASN A 188 -19.24 -1.75 -0.79
N TYR A 189 -20.50 -1.47 -0.44
CA TYR A 189 -20.94 -1.24 0.94
C TYR A 189 -20.89 -2.50 1.80
N GLU A 190 -21.02 -3.69 1.24
CA GLU A 190 -20.90 -4.95 1.98
C GLU A 190 -19.46 -5.16 2.47
N ILE A 191 -18.48 -4.82 1.62
CA ILE A 191 -17.06 -4.86 2.02
C ILE A 191 -16.79 -3.84 3.12
N LEU A 192 -17.31 -2.60 2.98
CA LEU A 192 -17.14 -1.57 3.99
C LEU A 192 -17.72 -2.00 5.34
N ARG A 193 -18.93 -2.58 5.33
CA ARG A 193 -19.55 -3.14 6.54
C ARG A 193 -18.68 -4.23 7.15
N LYS A 194 -18.21 -5.18 6.34
CA LYS A 194 -17.34 -6.26 6.82
C LYS A 194 -16.07 -5.74 7.48
N LEU A 195 -15.43 -4.72 6.89
CA LEU A 195 -14.24 -4.08 7.51
C LEU A 195 -14.58 -3.43 8.85
N ALA A 196 -15.73 -2.76 8.97
CA ALA A 196 -16.18 -2.15 10.21
C ALA A 196 -16.46 -3.23 11.28
N ASP A 197 -17.16 -4.30 10.93
CA ASP A 197 -17.46 -5.43 11.81
C ASP A 197 -16.16 -6.09 12.33
N GLN A 198 -15.18 -6.31 11.45
CA GLN A 198 -13.88 -6.85 11.82
C GLN A 198 -13.11 -5.92 12.77
N ALA A 199 -13.10 -4.61 12.50
CA ALA A 199 -12.43 -3.64 13.36
C ALA A 199 -13.07 -3.53 14.75
N THR A 200 -14.41 -3.57 14.85
CA THR A 200 -15.12 -3.56 16.12
C THR A 200 -14.99 -4.86 16.91
N SER A 201 -14.69 -5.96 16.22
CA SER A 201 -14.34 -7.23 16.88
C SER A 201 -12.94 -7.18 17.49
N LEU A 202 -12.00 -6.49 16.82
CA LEU A 202 -10.63 -6.29 17.31
C LEU A 202 -10.59 -5.22 18.42
N PHE A 203 -11.28 -4.10 18.22
CA PHE A 203 -11.37 -2.97 19.15
C PHE A 203 -12.83 -2.61 19.43
N PRO A 204 -13.49 -3.19 20.46
CA PRO A 204 -14.91 -2.96 20.76
C PRO A 204 -15.29 -1.48 20.95
N VAL A 205 -14.34 -0.66 21.40
CA VAL A 205 -14.53 0.79 21.56
C VAL A 205 -14.90 1.52 20.27
N LEU A 206 -14.58 0.94 19.11
CA LEU A 206 -14.90 1.53 17.81
C LEU A 206 -16.38 1.44 17.42
N ARG A 207 -17.20 0.70 18.17
CA ARG A 207 -18.67 0.63 17.94
C ARG A 207 -19.36 1.99 18.09
N ASP A 208 -18.83 2.84 18.94
CA ASP A 208 -19.38 4.16 19.25
C ASP A 208 -18.70 5.29 18.44
N VAL A 209 -17.78 4.94 17.55
CA VAL A 209 -17.03 5.91 16.73
C VAL A 209 -17.64 6.01 15.35
N GLN A 210 -17.89 7.24 14.90
CA GLN A 210 -18.53 7.48 13.60
C GLN A 210 -17.52 7.43 12.44
N LEU A 211 -17.99 6.95 11.30
CA LEU A 211 -17.22 7.01 10.07
C LEU A 211 -17.37 8.38 9.42
N LEU A 212 -16.25 9.03 9.16
CA LEU A 212 -16.19 10.28 8.43
C LEU A 212 -16.29 10.06 6.92
N ARG A 213 -15.58 9.04 6.42
CA ARG A 213 -15.55 8.70 4.99
C ARG A 213 -15.00 7.30 4.75
N ALA A 214 -15.24 6.81 3.54
CA ALA A 214 -14.54 5.66 2.97
C ALA A 214 -13.87 6.06 1.66
N TYR A 215 -12.75 5.43 1.35
CA TYR A 215 -12.11 5.57 0.05
C TYR A 215 -11.56 4.25 -0.44
N ARG A 216 -11.28 4.18 -1.73
CA ARG A 216 -10.64 3.05 -2.39
C ARG A 216 -9.33 3.47 -3.04
N GLY A 217 -8.46 2.51 -3.23
CA GLY A 217 -7.24 2.65 -3.99
C GLY A 217 -6.90 1.36 -4.72
N PHE A 218 -5.89 1.44 -5.57
CA PHE A 218 -5.38 0.28 -6.30
C PHE A 218 -3.90 0.09 -5.96
N ARG A 219 -3.54 -1.12 -5.53
CA ARG A 219 -2.15 -1.50 -5.32
C ARG A 219 -1.58 -2.04 -6.63
N PRO A 220 -0.32 -1.76 -6.96
CA PRO A 220 0.36 -2.32 -8.12
C PRO A 220 0.72 -3.79 -7.86
N TYR A 221 -0.21 -4.70 -8.15
CA TYR A 221 -0.03 -6.13 -7.97
C TYR A 221 0.96 -6.68 -9.00
N ALA A 222 1.95 -7.44 -8.54
CA ALA A 222 2.85 -8.24 -9.35
C ALA A 222 2.54 -9.74 -9.14
N PRO A 223 2.44 -10.56 -10.20
CA PRO A 223 2.04 -11.98 -10.08
C PRO A 223 2.99 -12.84 -9.23
N ASP A 224 4.25 -12.48 -9.16
CA ASP A 224 5.29 -13.13 -8.37
C ASP A 224 5.53 -12.43 -7.01
N HIS A 225 4.75 -11.38 -6.69
CA HIS A 225 4.89 -10.54 -5.50
C HIS A 225 6.24 -9.83 -5.35
N LEU A 226 7.01 -9.72 -6.44
CA LEU A 226 8.29 -9.02 -6.46
C LEU A 226 8.18 -7.69 -7.21
N PRO A 227 8.82 -6.62 -6.72
CA PRO A 227 8.88 -5.38 -7.47
C PRO A 227 9.76 -5.53 -8.71
N VAL A 228 9.37 -4.85 -9.79
CA VAL A 228 10.18 -4.74 -11.00
C VAL A 228 11.00 -3.47 -10.93
N ILE A 229 12.30 -3.60 -10.75
CA ILE A 229 13.26 -2.48 -10.67
C ILE A 229 14.39 -2.76 -11.66
N GLY A 230 14.47 -1.98 -12.73
CA GLY A 230 15.52 -2.17 -13.75
C GLY A 230 15.14 -1.68 -15.12
N GLU A 231 16.06 -1.84 -16.07
CA GLU A 231 15.85 -1.51 -17.47
C GLU A 231 14.91 -2.53 -18.14
N ASP A 232 14.05 -2.05 -19.03
CA ASP A 232 13.15 -2.88 -19.83
C ASP A 232 13.95 -3.83 -20.73
N ALA A 233 13.50 -5.08 -20.83
CA ALA A 233 14.22 -6.10 -21.61
C ALA A 233 14.18 -5.87 -23.14
N LYS A 234 13.24 -5.06 -23.65
CA LYS A 234 13.01 -4.85 -25.08
C LYS A 234 13.33 -3.43 -25.53
N VAL A 235 13.16 -2.44 -24.65
CA VAL A 235 13.21 -1.02 -24.99
C VAL A 235 14.32 -0.34 -24.20
N LYS A 236 15.43 -0.05 -24.85
CA LYS A 236 16.59 0.59 -24.24
C LYS A 236 16.23 1.99 -23.71
N GLY A 237 16.73 2.32 -22.51
CA GLY A 237 16.49 3.59 -21.85
C GLY A 237 15.12 3.70 -21.18
N LEU A 238 14.25 2.69 -21.30
CA LEU A 238 13.04 2.57 -20.49
C LEU A 238 13.37 1.78 -19.21
N TRP A 239 13.16 2.39 -18.07
CA TRP A 239 13.38 1.77 -16.77
C TRP A 239 12.07 1.66 -16.00
N HIS A 240 11.92 0.63 -15.19
CA HIS A 240 10.75 0.40 -14.34
C HIS A 240 11.11 0.53 -12.86
N SER A 241 10.18 1.08 -12.09
CA SER A 241 10.15 1.03 -10.63
C SER A 241 8.69 0.87 -10.22
N ALA A 242 8.21 -0.37 -10.20
CA ALA A 242 6.80 -0.69 -10.05
C ALA A 242 6.58 -2.06 -9.39
N GLY A 243 5.32 -2.42 -9.09
CA GLY A 243 4.97 -3.73 -8.54
C GLY A 243 5.22 -3.91 -7.04
N HIS A 244 5.48 -2.83 -6.31
CA HIS A 244 5.79 -2.89 -4.87
C HIS A 244 4.58 -3.23 -3.98
N GLU A 245 3.40 -3.40 -4.54
CA GLU A 245 2.15 -3.64 -3.82
C GLU A 245 1.90 -2.67 -2.66
N GLY A 246 1.81 -3.17 -1.43
CA GLY A 246 1.63 -2.34 -0.23
C GLY A 246 2.93 -1.87 0.42
N ALA A 247 4.10 -2.37 -0.02
CA ALA A 247 5.39 -2.13 0.62
C ALA A 247 6.20 -0.97 0.02
N GLY A 248 5.72 -0.34 -1.06
CA GLY A 248 6.47 0.64 -1.84
C GLY A 248 6.93 1.89 -1.09
N ILE A 249 6.34 2.21 0.05
CA ILE A 249 6.79 3.34 0.88
C ILE A 249 8.03 3.00 1.73
N GLY A 250 8.34 1.72 1.88
CA GLY A 250 9.47 1.22 2.66
C GLY A 250 10.79 1.13 1.89
N LEU A 251 10.89 1.73 0.71
CA LEU A 251 12.10 1.73 -0.12
C LEU A 251 13.14 2.72 0.36
#